data_d7db3c11ab6bcbfb46603a8a8c00c1a9
#
_entry.id   d7db3c11ab6bcbfb46603a8a8c00c1a9
#
_cell.length_a   1.000
_cell.length_b   1.000
_cell.length_c   1.000
_cell.angle_alpha   90.00
_cell.angle_beta   90.00
_cell.angle_gamma   90.00
#
_symmetry.space_group_name_H-M   'P 1'
#
loop_
_entity.id
_entity.type
_entity.pdbx_description
1 polymer ?
#
loop_
_entity_poly.entity_id
_entity_poly.type
_entity_poly.pdbx_seq_one_letter_code
_entity_poly.pdbx_strand_id
1 'polypeptide(L)'
;HATHNHEGPDTQGLWGPGFFSSGVDPDYMEQLQQNILDALSEAIDNLEPAQMSMARIPTNPLTPIKDKRKPIVIDEDIRALLFSRPDGSVIGTLVNFGIHVELAWDKNLELTADVAGYLRGGLSEGIYYDNKLFKSGLGGTTLWLTGNIGGLMTSGPEDAIYDSFLEKTITEPGHSKARTFGYSLANSVIDAFNENTFVPSPDPTITFSALEVELGIENFMLSMGTLLGVVDSSPKFHLTPPFIRYLSEVAFIQLGDATITGIPGELYPEIAVGGIESPKGADFAIEPQEVPPLRGQLPGKLNLMVNLANDAIGYIIPKSEWDKDAPWIYDESEETYGEVVSLGPNTAPIIHQTVIKLAEESKP
;
A
#
# COMPACT_ATOMS: atom_id res chain seq x y z
N HIS A 1 -6.12 -5.74 -4.46
CA HIS A 1 -5.68 -4.41 -4.00
C HIS A 1 -5.29 -3.54 -5.18
N ALA A 2 -5.29 -2.22 -4.99
CA ALA A 2 -4.76 -1.26 -5.95
C ALA A 2 -3.27 -1.00 -5.68
N THR A 3 -2.50 -0.80 -6.76
CA THR A 3 -1.08 -0.44 -6.66
C THR A 3 -0.86 1.00 -6.20
N HIS A 4 -1.91 1.81 -6.18
CA HIS A 4 -1.89 3.24 -5.92
C HIS A 4 -1.03 4.01 -6.92
N ASN A 5 -1.08 3.59 -8.17
CA ASN A 5 -0.36 4.25 -9.25
C ASN A 5 -1.07 5.55 -9.64
N HIS A 6 -0.35 6.67 -9.60
CA HIS A 6 -0.85 8.01 -9.92
C HIS A 6 -0.79 8.34 -11.43
N GLU A 7 -0.23 7.45 -12.25
CA GLU A 7 -0.12 7.62 -13.70
C GLU A 7 -1.02 6.66 -14.49
N GLY A 8 -2.07 6.15 -13.83
CA GLY A 8 -3.11 5.31 -14.41
C GLY A 8 -4.41 6.06 -14.66
N PRO A 9 -5.40 5.45 -15.34
CA PRO A 9 -6.75 5.99 -15.44
C PRO A 9 -7.42 6.07 -14.07
N ASP A 10 -8.33 7.07 -13.91
CA ASP A 10 -9.13 7.22 -12.70
C ASP A 10 -10.10 6.03 -12.55
N THR A 11 -10.01 5.34 -11.42
CA THR A 11 -10.91 4.22 -11.06
C THR A 11 -11.82 4.56 -9.88
N GLN A 12 -11.72 5.77 -9.32
CA GLN A 12 -12.49 6.21 -8.16
C GLN A 12 -13.52 7.30 -8.47
N GLY A 13 -13.40 8.00 -9.61
CA GLY A 13 -14.27 9.09 -10.02
C GLY A 13 -13.87 10.48 -9.51
N LEU A 14 -12.71 10.59 -8.84
CA LEU A 14 -12.26 11.83 -8.21
C LEU A 14 -11.64 12.84 -9.19
N TRP A 15 -11.13 12.37 -10.33
CA TRP A 15 -10.33 13.17 -11.28
C TRP A 15 -11.06 13.49 -12.58
N GLY A 16 -12.37 13.73 -12.46
CA GLY A 16 -13.20 14.11 -13.61
C GLY A 16 -12.95 15.53 -14.12
N PRO A 17 -13.50 15.88 -15.28
CA PRO A 17 -13.35 17.21 -15.91
C PRO A 17 -14.01 18.35 -15.12
N GLY A 18 -14.74 18.07 -14.07
CA GLY A 18 -15.40 19.04 -13.20
C GLY A 18 -15.96 18.41 -11.94
N PHE A 19 -16.27 19.24 -10.97
CA PHE A 19 -16.69 18.86 -9.62
C PHE A 19 -17.86 17.85 -9.54
N PHE A 20 -18.73 17.84 -10.55
CA PHE A 20 -19.89 16.96 -10.61
C PHE A 20 -19.76 15.85 -11.66
N SER A 21 -18.55 15.60 -12.13
CA SER A 21 -18.28 14.65 -13.21
C SER A 21 -17.25 13.63 -12.76
N SER A 22 -17.60 12.35 -12.82
CA SER A 22 -16.64 11.26 -12.59
C SER A 22 -15.56 11.25 -13.67
N GLY A 23 -14.32 10.93 -13.30
CA GLY A 23 -13.20 10.68 -14.22
C GLY A 23 -13.12 9.24 -14.70
N VAL A 24 -13.99 8.35 -14.20
CA VAL A 24 -13.99 6.93 -14.56
C VAL A 24 -14.38 6.76 -16.02
N ASP A 25 -13.55 6.03 -16.76
CA ASP A 25 -13.83 5.55 -18.10
C ASP A 25 -14.48 4.15 -18.02
N PRO A 26 -15.78 4.00 -18.40
CA PRO A 26 -16.47 2.71 -18.32
C PRO A 26 -15.84 1.62 -19.18
N ASP A 27 -15.32 1.97 -20.37
CA ASP A 27 -14.70 1.00 -21.27
C ASP A 27 -13.39 0.47 -20.68
N TYR A 28 -12.62 1.36 -20.02
CA TYR A 28 -11.43 0.97 -19.28
C TYR A 28 -11.78 0.04 -18.10
N MET A 29 -12.82 0.33 -17.34
CA MET A 29 -13.26 -0.49 -16.21
C MET A 29 -13.71 -1.89 -16.65
N GLU A 30 -14.44 -1.99 -17.78
CA GLU A 30 -14.81 -3.29 -18.35
C GLU A 30 -13.58 -4.10 -18.77
N GLN A 31 -12.63 -3.45 -19.46
CA GLN A 31 -11.37 -4.09 -19.86
C GLN A 31 -10.54 -4.52 -18.64
N LEU A 32 -10.48 -3.70 -17.58
CA LEU A 32 -9.78 -4.02 -16.34
C LEU A 32 -10.37 -5.25 -15.67
N GLN A 33 -11.71 -5.32 -15.56
CA GLN A 33 -12.40 -6.49 -15.00
C GLN A 33 -12.10 -7.75 -15.81
N GLN A 34 -12.16 -7.68 -17.14
CA GLN A 34 -11.87 -8.81 -18.00
C GLN A 34 -10.41 -9.27 -17.83
N ASN A 35 -9.46 -8.34 -17.81
CA ASN A 35 -8.04 -8.65 -17.62
C ASN A 35 -7.78 -9.35 -16.26
N ILE A 36 -8.50 -8.94 -15.21
CA ILE A 36 -8.40 -9.60 -13.89
C ILE A 36 -8.92 -11.03 -13.96
N LEU A 37 -10.08 -11.24 -14.59
CA LEU A 37 -10.67 -12.57 -14.75
C LEU A 37 -9.77 -13.50 -15.58
N ASP A 38 -9.20 -12.99 -16.66
CA ASP A 38 -8.27 -13.75 -17.52
C ASP A 38 -7.01 -14.14 -16.76
N ALA A 39 -6.41 -13.20 -16.01
CA ALA A 39 -5.24 -13.46 -15.18
C ALA A 39 -5.50 -14.50 -14.08
N LEU A 40 -6.68 -14.44 -13.44
CA LEU A 40 -7.09 -15.45 -12.45
C LEU A 40 -7.29 -16.83 -13.08
N SER A 41 -7.93 -16.89 -14.24
CA SER A 41 -8.11 -18.15 -14.98
C SER A 41 -6.76 -18.76 -15.38
N GLU A 42 -5.86 -17.95 -15.93
CA GLU A 42 -4.51 -18.38 -16.29
C GLU A 42 -3.73 -18.90 -15.06
N ALA A 43 -3.85 -18.22 -13.92
CA ALA A 43 -3.19 -18.63 -12.69
C ALA A 43 -3.72 -19.98 -12.19
N ILE A 44 -5.03 -20.23 -12.29
CA ILE A 44 -5.65 -21.50 -11.91
C ILE A 44 -5.17 -22.63 -12.85
N ASP A 45 -5.16 -22.38 -14.15
CA ASP A 45 -4.76 -23.37 -15.16
C ASP A 45 -3.27 -23.76 -15.06
N ASN A 46 -2.44 -22.86 -14.50
CA ASN A 46 -0.99 -23.05 -14.33
C ASN A 46 -0.58 -23.42 -12.88
N LEU A 47 -1.52 -23.87 -12.05
CA LEU A 47 -1.19 -24.31 -10.69
C LEU A 47 -0.19 -25.46 -10.70
N GLU A 48 0.87 -25.32 -9.92
CA GLU A 48 1.93 -26.33 -9.78
C GLU A 48 2.44 -26.42 -8.34
N PRO A 49 3.04 -27.54 -7.91
CA PRO A 49 3.63 -27.67 -6.59
C PRO A 49 4.72 -26.63 -6.36
N ALA A 50 4.63 -25.93 -5.23
CA ALA A 50 5.57 -24.89 -4.86
C ALA A 50 6.10 -25.07 -3.44
N GLN A 51 7.31 -24.57 -3.22
CA GLN A 51 7.89 -24.34 -1.91
C GLN A 51 7.90 -22.83 -1.65
N MET A 52 7.46 -22.42 -0.47
CA MET A 52 7.46 -21.01 -0.08
C MET A 52 8.63 -20.70 0.85
N SER A 53 9.28 -19.59 0.60
CA SER A 53 10.21 -18.97 1.52
C SER A 53 9.92 -17.48 1.67
N MET A 54 10.37 -16.86 2.76
CA MET A 54 10.03 -15.50 3.12
C MET A 54 11.24 -14.74 3.65
N ALA A 55 11.28 -13.44 3.40
CA ALA A 55 12.34 -12.57 3.88
C ALA A 55 11.80 -11.19 4.31
N ARG A 56 12.44 -10.64 5.34
CA ARG A 56 12.38 -9.23 5.72
C ARG A 56 13.72 -8.61 5.35
N ILE A 57 13.71 -7.61 4.49
CA ILE A 57 14.88 -7.09 3.82
C ILE A 57 14.97 -5.59 4.09
N PRO A 58 16.08 -5.07 4.60
CA PRO A 58 16.25 -3.63 4.79
C PRO A 58 16.32 -2.91 3.45
N THR A 59 15.79 -1.70 3.39
CA THR A 59 15.88 -0.86 2.19
C THR A 59 17.27 -0.30 1.97
N ASN A 60 17.55 0.09 0.74
CA ASN A 60 18.79 0.78 0.41
C ASN A 60 18.74 2.24 0.91
N PRO A 61 19.64 2.65 1.81
CA PRO A 61 19.66 4.02 2.35
C PRO A 61 19.97 5.10 1.30
N LEU A 62 20.42 4.71 0.10
CA LEU A 62 20.68 5.64 -1.01
C LEU A 62 19.42 5.96 -1.83
N THR A 63 18.32 5.27 -1.58
CA THR A 63 17.00 5.52 -2.15
C THR A 63 15.98 5.65 -1.02
N PRO A 64 16.06 6.70 -0.20
CA PRO A 64 15.20 6.86 0.96
C PRO A 64 13.77 7.20 0.54
N ILE A 65 12.82 6.71 1.32
CA ILE A 65 11.46 7.25 1.38
C ILE A 65 11.38 8.25 2.54
N LYS A 66 10.39 9.13 2.47
CA LYS A 66 10.09 10.08 3.54
C LYS A 66 8.62 10.02 3.89
N ASP A 67 8.34 10.20 5.14
CA ASP A 67 7.04 10.56 5.64
C ASP A 67 6.89 12.07 5.52
N LYS A 68 5.81 12.53 4.90
CA LYS A 68 5.56 13.97 4.70
C LYS A 68 4.72 14.57 5.82
N ARG A 69 4.24 13.75 6.76
CA ARG A 69 3.45 14.17 7.90
C ARG A 69 4.10 13.73 9.21
N LYS A 70 4.10 14.60 10.22
CA LYS A 70 4.49 14.26 11.60
C LYS A 70 3.35 13.53 12.34
N PRO A 71 3.71 12.60 13.25
CA PRO A 71 5.07 12.17 13.60
C PRO A 71 5.72 11.41 12.45
N ILE A 72 7.05 11.52 12.30
CA ILE A 72 7.76 10.84 11.21
C ILE A 72 7.93 9.36 11.57
N VAL A 73 7.15 8.51 10.96
CA VAL A 73 7.19 7.05 11.14
C VAL A 73 7.23 6.36 9.79
N ILE A 74 8.21 5.51 9.55
CA ILE A 74 8.41 4.81 8.28
C ILE A 74 8.46 3.31 8.54
N ASP A 75 7.68 2.54 7.77
CA ASP A 75 7.78 1.07 7.74
C ASP A 75 8.83 0.67 6.68
N GLU A 76 10.10 0.72 7.06
CA GLU A 76 11.27 0.71 6.16
C GLU A 76 11.55 -0.62 5.47
N ASP A 77 10.99 -1.75 5.95
CA ASP A 77 11.39 -3.05 5.44
C ASP A 77 10.61 -3.47 4.20
N ILE A 78 11.34 -4.01 3.24
CA ILE A 78 10.75 -4.82 2.16
C ILE A 78 10.39 -6.18 2.75
N ARG A 79 9.17 -6.64 2.53
CA ARG A 79 8.72 -7.99 2.87
C ARG A 79 8.45 -8.76 1.61
N ALA A 80 9.09 -9.92 1.48
CA ALA A 80 8.98 -10.72 0.27
C ALA A 80 8.62 -12.17 0.59
N LEU A 81 7.72 -12.73 -0.23
CA LEU A 81 7.45 -14.16 -0.32
C LEU A 81 7.95 -14.65 -1.68
N LEU A 82 8.69 -15.74 -1.67
CA LEU A 82 9.24 -16.36 -2.88
C LEU A 82 8.69 -17.78 -2.99
N PHE A 83 8.18 -18.10 -4.17
CA PHE A 83 7.66 -19.42 -4.52
C PHE A 83 8.59 -20.06 -5.55
N SER A 84 9.08 -21.24 -5.24
CA SER A 84 10.00 -21.98 -6.11
C SER A 84 9.54 -23.42 -6.35
N ARG A 85 9.95 -23.97 -7.49
CA ARG A 85 9.81 -25.40 -7.78
C ARG A 85 10.79 -26.22 -6.95
N PRO A 86 10.59 -27.54 -6.86
CA PRO A 86 11.54 -28.44 -6.17
C PRO A 86 12.97 -28.41 -6.73
N ASP A 87 13.15 -28.00 -7.98
CA ASP A 87 14.46 -27.82 -8.60
C ASP A 87 15.13 -26.48 -8.30
N GLY A 88 14.43 -25.63 -7.53
CA GLY A 88 14.89 -24.29 -7.13
C GLY A 88 14.58 -23.17 -8.13
N SER A 89 13.99 -23.46 -9.29
CA SER A 89 13.57 -22.41 -10.22
C SER A 89 12.38 -21.61 -9.64
N VAL A 90 12.39 -20.28 -9.84
CA VAL A 90 11.39 -19.39 -9.26
C VAL A 90 10.09 -19.44 -10.07
N ILE A 91 8.96 -19.63 -9.40
CA ILE A 91 7.61 -19.52 -9.93
C ILE A 91 7.16 -18.06 -9.86
N GLY A 92 7.36 -17.44 -8.70
CA GLY A 92 6.98 -16.04 -8.50
C GLY A 92 7.46 -15.46 -7.18
N THR A 93 7.38 -14.15 -7.11
CA THR A 93 7.75 -13.35 -5.92
C THR A 93 6.64 -12.35 -5.60
N LEU A 94 6.20 -12.29 -4.35
CA LEU A 94 5.35 -11.22 -3.83
C LEU A 94 6.24 -10.25 -3.06
N VAL A 95 6.13 -8.95 -3.35
CA VAL A 95 6.89 -7.90 -2.66
C VAL A 95 5.93 -6.89 -2.08
N ASN A 96 5.96 -6.71 -0.75
CA ASN A 96 5.19 -5.72 -0.01
C ASN A 96 6.12 -4.61 0.49
N PHE A 97 5.81 -3.39 0.11
CA PHE A 97 6.56 -2.21 0.50
C PHE A 97 5.68 -0.96 0.49
N GLY A 98 5.90 -0.05 1.45
CA GLY A 98 5.13 1.19 1.62
C GLY A 98 5.77 2.36 0.88
N ILE A 99 5.28 2.66 -0.32
CA ILE A 99 5.62 3.88 -1.07
C ILE A 99 4.45 4.22 -2.01
N HIS A 100 4.15 5.51 -2.16
CA HIS A 100 3.29 6.01 -3.23
C HIS A 100 3.95 5.76 -4.59
N VAL A 101 3.18 5.20 -5.51
CA VAL A 101 3.63 4.84 -6.86
C VAL A 101 3.41 6.06 -7.77
N GLU A 102 4.30 7.08 -7.61
CA GLU A 102 4.11 8.43 -8.19
C GLU A 102 5.43 9.16 -8.54
N LEU A 103 6.55 8.43 -8.68
CA LEU A 103 7.86 9.08 -8.80
C LEU A 103 8.09 9.76 -10.16
N ALA A 104 7.26 9.45 -11.16
CA ALA A 104 7.23 10.21 -12.41
C ALA A 104 6.58 11.59 -12.24
N TRP A 105 5.75 11.79 -11.20
CA TRP A 105 5.18 13.04 -10.72
C TRP A 105 4.25 13.75 -11.71
N ASP A 106 3.80 14.95 -11.34
CA ASP A 106 2.72 15.73 -11.96
C ASP A 106 2.97 16.19 -13.40
N LYS A 107 4.22 16.19 -13.86
CA LYS A 107 4.57 16.57 -15.23
C LYS A 107 4.59 15.39 -16.20
N ASN A 108 4.45 14.18 -15.70
CA ASN A 108 4.33 13.01 -16.56
C ASN A 108 2.97 13.00 -17.26
N LEU A 109 2.97 12.79 -18.59
CA LEU A 109 1.76 12.70 -19.42
C LEU A 109 1.58 11.30 -20.01
N GLU A 110 2.37 10.33 -19.58
CA GLU A 110 2.36 8.97 -20.10
C GLU A 110 1.76 8.02 -19.07
N LEU A 111 1.02 7.01 -19.53
CA LEU A 111 0.63 5.90 -18.69
C LEU A 111 1.86 5.07 -18.34
N THR A 112 2.07 4.84 -17.07
CA THR A 112 3.22 4.05 -16.59
C THR A 112 2.86 3.26 -15.34
N ALA A 113 3.56 2.16 -15.11
CA ALA A 113 3.48 1.40 -13.86
C ALA A 113 4.49 1.88 -12.80
N ASP A 114 5.20 2.98 -13.06
CA ASP A 114 6.14 3.67 -12.16
C ASP A 114 7.08 2.70 -11.40
N VAL A 115 7.34 2.94 -10.12
CA VAL A 115 8.19 2.11 -9.24
C VAL A 115 7.80 0.63 -9.28
N ALA A 116 6.49 0.35 -9.22
CA ALA A 116 5.99 -1.02 -9.20
C ALA A 116 6.34 -1.78 -10.48
N GLY A 117 6.27 -1.11 -11.63
CA GLY A 117 6.65 -1.68 -12.93
C GLY A 117 8.14 -2.01 -13.01
N TYR A 118 8.99 -1.07 -12.59
CA TYR A 118 10.44 -1.28 -12.59
C TYR A 118 10.89 -2.35 -11.59
N LEU A 119 10.30 -2.43 -10.41
CA LEU A 119 10.55 -3.52 -9.47
C LEU A 119 10.19 -4.86 -10.08
N ARG A 120 8.98 -4.97 -10.66
CA ARG A 120 8.50 -6.23 -11.27
C ARG A 120 9.42 -6.69 -12.40
N GLY A 121 9.74 -5.81 -13.35
CA GLY A 121 10.67 -6.10 -14.44
C GLY A 121 12.06 -6.47 -13.94
N GLY A 122 12.55 -5.74 -12.93
CA GLY A 122 13.86 -6.01 -12.32
C GLY A 122 13.95 -7.38 -11.66
N LEU A 123 12.88 -7.85 -11.02
CA LEU A 123 12.85 -9.19 -10.41
C LEU A 123 12.59 -10.31 -11.41
N SER A 124 11.69 -10.13 -12.36
CA SER A 124 11.35 -11.18 -13.33
C SER A 124 12.39 -11.32 -14.44
N GLU A 125 12.83 -10.22 -15.04
CA GLU A 125 13.68 -10.20 -16.24
C GLU A 125 15.12 -9.82 -15.92
N GLY A 126 15.30 -8.89 -14.97
CA GLY A 126 16.59 -8.34 -14.59
C GLY A 126 16.66 -6.82 -14.69
N ILE A 127 17.75 -6.28 -14.18
CA ILE A 127 18.00 -4.83 -14.15
C ILE A 127 18.73 -4.41 -15.43
N TYR A 128 18.06 -3.61 -16.25
CA TYR A 128 18.55 -3.16 -17.54
C TYR A 128 18.62 -1.64 -17.63
N TYR A 129 19.71 -1.16 -18.23
CA TYR A 129 19.85 0.21 -18.72
C TYR A 129 20.31 0.19 -20.17
N ASP A 130 19.60 0.87 -21.03
CA ASP A 130 19.92 0.99 -22.48
C ASP A 130 20.16 -0.38 -23.13
N ASN A 131 19.29 -1.37 -22.84
CA ASN A 131 19.37 -2.77 -23.28
C ASN A 131 20.60 -3.54 -22.78
N LYS A 132 21.38 -2.98 -21.86
CA LYS A 132 22.49 -3.68 -21.21
C LYS A 132 22.00 -4.27 -19.87
N LEU A 133 22.20 -5.57 -19.71
CA LEU A 133 21.94 -6.25 -18.43
C LEU A 133 23.02 -5.90 -17.41
N PHE A 134 22.60 -5.37 -16.26
CA PHE A 134 23.48 -5.11 -15.11
C PHE A 134 23.37 -6.21 -14.05
N LYS A 135 22.17 -6.76 -13.87
CA LYS A 135 21.92 -7.83 -12.90
C LYS A 135 20.79 -8.73 -13.38
N SER A 136 21.01 -10.06 -13.32
CA SER A 136 19.97 -11.02 -13.67
C SER A 136 18.83 -10.99 -12.66
N GLY A 137 17.60 -11.12 -13.16
CA GLY A 137 16.42 -11.30 -12.32
C GLY A 137 16.34 -12.71 -11.72
N LEU A 138 15.35 -12.93 -10.90
CA LEU A 138 15.04 -14.23 -10.30
C LEU A 138 14.21 -15.12 -11.23
N GLY A 139 13.54 -14.52 -12.22
CA GLY A 139 12.56 -15.18 -13.07
C GLY A 139 11.18 -15.25 -12.44
N GLY A 140 10.26 -15.91 -13.12
CA GLY A 140 8.87 -16.06 -12.67
C GLY A 140 8.06 -14.77 -12.72
N THR A 141 6.88 -14.81 -12.11
CA THR A 141 5.96 -13.66 -12.05
C THR A 141 6.17 -12.88 -10.75
N THR A 142 6.27 -11.55 -10.84
CA THR A 142 6.37 -10.70 -9.66
C THR A 142 5.07 -9.94 -9.42
N LEU A 143 4.58 -9.96 -8.18
CA LEU A 143 3.46 -9.16 -7.71
C LEU A 143 3.95 -8.08 -6.75
N TRP A 144 3.50 -6.85 -7.01
CA TRP A 144 3.63 -5.72 -6.09
C TRP A 144 2.45 -5.68 -5.13
N LEU A 145 2.70 -5.53 -3.85
CA LEU A 145 1.69 -5.33 -2.80
C LEU A 145 1.99 -4.03 -2.06
N THR A 146 1.12 -3.04 -2.23
CA THR A 146 1.26 -1.73 -1.59
C THR A 146 1.22 -1.86 -0.07
N GLY A 147 2.28 -1.42 0.59
CA GLY A 147 2.41 -1.44 2.04
C GLY A 147 1.71 -0.26 2.72
N ASN A 148 2.15 0.07 3.95
CA ASN A 148 1.59 1.20 4.69
C ASN A 148 2.07 2.52 4.07
N ILE A 149 1.14 3.31 3.53
CA ILE A 149 1.43 4.51 2.75
C ILE A 149 0.76 5.78 3.29
N GLY A 150 0.00 5.68 4.38
CA GLY A 150 -0.55 6.85 5.05
C GLY A 150 0.54 7.87 5.42
N GLY A 151 0.20 9.16 5.57
CA GLY A 151 1.17 10.22 5.79
C GLY A 151 1.94 10.65 4.55
N LEU A 152 1.56 10.15 3.36
CA LEU A 152 2.23 10.37 2.08
C LEU A 152 3.68 9.84 2.08
N MET A 153 3.82 8.51 2.24
CA MET A 153 5.11 7.82 2.07
C MET A 153 5.58 7.95 0.64
N THR A 154 6.58 8.77 0.38
CA THR A 154 7.06 9.00 -0.99
C THR A 154 8.55 9.37 -1.04
N SER A 155 9.13 9.34 -2.25
CA SER A 155 10.35 10.08 -2.58
C SER A 155 9.94 11.27 -3.45
N GLY A 156 9.65 12.40 -2.79
CA GLY A 156 9.08 13.60 -3.40
C GLY A 156 9.95 14.22 -4.52
N PRO A 157 9.42 15.21 -5.25
CA PRO A 157 10.13 15.80 -6.38
C PRO A 157 11.46 16.44 -5.97
N GLU A 158 11.54 16.94 -4.73
CA GLU A 158 12.74 17.58 -4.17
C GLU A 158 13.80 16.59 -3.67
N ASP A 159 13.45 15.31 -3.54
CA ASP A 159 14.33 14.31 -2.95
C ASP A 159 15.31 13.74 -3.99
N ALA A 160 16.59 13.82 -3.69
CA ALA A 160 17.62 13.21 -4.51
C ALA A 160 17.80 11.73 -4.14
N ILE A 161 17.90 10.87 -5.15
CA ILE A 161 18.20 9.44 -4.98
C ILE A 161 19.46 9.08 -5.78
N TYR A 162 20.18 8.06 -5.31
CA TYR A 162 21.42 7.62 -5.97
C TYR A 162 21.20 6.31 -6.73
N ASP A 163 21.47 6.33 -8.02
CA ASP A 163 21.48 5.16 -8.88
C ASP A 163 22.85 4.47 -8.78
N SER A 164 22.90 3.34 -8.07
CA SER A 164 24.14 2.60 -7.85
C SER A 164 24.66 1.86 -9.09
N PHE A 165 23.82 1.63 -10.09
CA PHE A 165 24.20 0.97 -11.34
C PHE A 165 24.81 1.97 -12.35
N LEU A 166 24.31 3.19 -12.34
CA LEU A 166 24.81 4.27 -13.19
C LEU A 166 25.80 5.18 -12.48
N GLU A 167 26.02 4.99 -11.17
CA GLU A 167 26.84 5.84 -10.30
C GLU A 167 26.45 7.33 -10.42
N LYS A 168 25.13 7.60 -10.42
CA LYS A 168 24.58 8.92 -10.68
C LYS A 168 23.49 9.28 -9.69
N THR A 169 23.50 10.53 -9.20
CA THR A 169 22.39 11.10 -8.44
C THR A 169 21.29 11.58 -9.37
N ILE A 170 20.05 11.18 -9.09
CA ILE A 170 18.84 11.61 -9.79
C ILE A 170 18.12 12.61 -8.89
N THR A 171 17.94 13.82 -9.36
CA THR A 171 17.31 14.92 -8.62
C THR A 171 15.92 15.25 -9.15
N GLU A 172 15.71 15.08 -10.46
CA GLU A 172 14.45 15.42 -11.09
C GLU A 172 13.45 14.27 -11.03
N PRO A 173 12.15 14.54 -10.76
CA PRO A 173 11.09 13.54 -10.88
C PRO A 173 10.97 13.07 -12.34
N GLY A 174 10.43 11.87 -12.53
CA GLY A 174 10.28 11.28 -13.85
C GLY A 174 10.67 9.81 -13.89
N HIS A 175 10.56 9.20 -15.07
CA HIS A 175 10.86 7.77 -15.29
C HIS A 175 12.26 7.34 -14.80
N SER A 176 13.26 8.21 -14.86
CA SER A 176 14.60 7.89 -14.34
C SER A 176 14.61 7.70 -12.84
N LYS A 177 13.83 8.50 -12.10
CA LYS A 177 13.69 8.40 -10.65
C LYS A 177 12.90 7.15 -10.27
N ALA A 178 11.75 6.93 -10.91
CA ALA A 178 10.92 5.74 -10.74
C ALA A 178 11.72 4.45 -11.01
N ARG A 179 12.48 4.41 -12.10
CA ARG A 179 13.34 3.29 -12.46
C ARG A 179 14.43 3.04 -11.43
N THR A 180 15.16 4.07 -11.02
CA THR A 180 16.22 3.95 -10.01
C THR A 180 15.66 3.39 -8.71
N PHE A 181 14.51 3.89 -8.25
CA PHE A 181 13.88 3.42 -7.03
C PHE A 181 13.40 1.96 -7.17
N GLY A 182 12.65 1.64 -8.21
CA GLY A 182 12.14 0.30 -8.46
C GLY A 182 13.26 -0.73 -8.62
N TYR A 183 14.31 -0.39 -9.34
CA TYR A 183 15.50 -1.25 -9.47
C TYR A 183 16.30 -1.37 -8.18
N SER A 184 16.34 -0.36 -7.34
CA SER A 184 16.94 -0.47 -6.02
C SER A 184 16.21 -1.47 -5.12
N LEU A 185 14.88 -1.44 -5.12
CA LEU A 185 14.07 -2.45 -4.40
C LEU A 185 14.28 -3.85 -4.98
N ALA A 186 14.25 -4.00 -6.31
CA ALA A 186 14.52 -5.27 -6.97
C ALA A 186 15.91 -5.82 -6.63
N ASN A 187 16.93 -4.94 -6.64
CA ASN A 187 18.29 -5.30 -6.28
C ASN A 187 18.39 -5.84 -4.85
N SER A 188 17.73 -5.18 -3.89
CA SER A 188 17.71 -5.63 -2.49
C SER A 188 17.11 -7.03 -2.35
N VAL A 189 16.03 -7.32 -3.07
CA VAL A 189 15.41 -8.67 -3.06
C VAL A 189 16.30 -9.72 -3.74
N ILE A 190 16.94 -9.40 -4.87
CA ILE A 190 17.88 -10.28 -5.56
C ILE A 190 19.10 -10.59 -4.68
N ASP A 191 19.64 -9.57 -4.00
CA ASP A 191 20.77 -9.76 -3.10
C ASP A 191 20.40 -10.65 -1.92
N ALA A 192 19.25 -10.41 -1.28
CA ALA A 192 18.73 -11.23 -0.21
C ALA A 192 18.55 -12.71 -0.65
N PHE A 193 18.10 -12.95 -1.89
CA PHE A 193 18.01 -14.29 -2.44
C PHE A 193 19.40 -14.93 -2.60
N ASN A 194 20.35 -14.23 -3.22
CA ASN A 194 21.71 -14.72 -3.45
C ASN A 194 22.48 -14.97 -2.14
N GLU A 195 22.19 -14.20 -1.10
CA GLU A 195 22.78 -14.32 0.24
C GLU A 195 22.08 -15.36 1.12
N ASN A 196 21.07 -16.06 0.61
CA ASN A 196 20.25 -17.05 1.32
C ASN A 196 19.53 -16.46 2.55
N THR A 197 19.07 -15.21 2.47
CA THR A 197 18.32 -14.55 3.54
C THR A 197 16.89 -15.09 3.65
N PHE A 198 16.35 -15.65 2.58
CA PHE A 198 15.00 -16.23 2.58
C PHE A 198 14.92 -17.47 3.45
N VAL A 199 14.00 -17.47 4.39
CA VAL A 199 13.73 -18.57 5.32
C VAL A 199 12.57 -19.42 4.80
N PRO A 200 12.74 -20.74 4.66
CA PRO A 200 11.66 -21.64 4.24
C PRO A 200 10.46 -21.59 5.18
N SER A 201 9.25 -21.65 4.61
CA SER A 201 7.99 -21.85 5.31
C SER A 201 7.39 -23.17 4.88
N PRO A 202 7.64 -24.26 5.62
CA PRO A 202 7.20 -25.61 5.23
C PRO A 202 5.72 -25.87 5.54
N ASP A 203 5.06 -25.01 6.31
CA ASP A 203 3.65 -25.14 6.64
C ASP A 203 2.79 -24.89 5.38
N PRO A 204 1.98 -25.82 4.90
CA PRO A 204 1.15 -25.67 3.72
C PRO A 204 -0.22 -25.00 4.01
N THR A 205 -0.44 -24.54 5.23
CA THR A 205 -1.73 -23.98 5.66
C THR A 205 -2.09 -22.73 4.85
N ILE A 206 -3.29 -22.72 4.30
CA ILE A 206 -3.88 -21.54 3.69
C ILE A 206 -5.26 -21.35 4.32
N THR A 207 -5.47 -20.23 4.99
CA THR A 207 -6.77 -19.82 5.51
C THR A 207 -7.11 -18.42 5.08
N PHE A 208 -8.41 -18.15 4.94
CA PHE A 208 -8.94 -16.83 4.63
C PHE A 208 -10.05 -16.48 5.60
N SER A 209 -10.05 -15.27 6.08
CA SER A 209 -11.16 -14.68 6.83
C SER A 209 -11.31 -13.21 6.47
N ALA A 210 -12.52 -12.69 6.56
CA ALA A 210 -12.81 -11.28 6.33
C ALA A 210 -13.93 -10.81 7.24
N LEU A 211 -13.92 -9.52 7.58
CA LEU A 211 -14.97 -8.86 8.33
C LEU A 211 -15.41 -7.60 7.61
N GLU A 212 -16.71 -7.50 7.37
CA GLU A 212 -17.31 -6.24 6.94
C GLU A 212 -17.17 -5.19 8.04
N VAL A 213 -16.87 -3.96 7.65
CA VAL A 213 -16.80 -2.79 8.52
C VAL A 213 -17.71 -1.70 8.00
N GLU A 214 -18.44 -1.09 8.91
CA GLU A 214 -19.31 0.04 8.60
C GLU A 214 -18.67 1.32 9.13
N LEU A 215 -18.23 2.19 8.21
CA LEU A 215 -17.46 3.40 8.48
C LEU A 215 -18.32 4.64 8.24
N GLY A 216 -18.38 5.55 9.20
CA GLY A 216 -19.09 6.81 9.05
C GLY A 216 -18.36 7.77 8.13
N ILE A 217 -19.08 8.41 7.19
CA ILE A 217 -18.51 9.48 6.36
C ILE A 217 -18.76 10.80 7.08
N GLU A 218 -17.76 11.26 7.81
CA GLU A 218 -17.79 12.55 8.54
C GLU A 218 -17.25 13.69 7.66
N ASN A 219 -16.54 13.37 6.60
CA ASN A 219 -16.05 14.32 5.62
C ASN A 219 -17.18 14.82 4.72
N PHE A 220 -17.48 16.13 4.78
CA PHE A 220 -18.58 16.72 4.03
C PHE A 220 -18.42 16.58 2.51
N MET A 221 -17.21 16.77 1.98
CA MET A 221 -16.95 16.69 0.54
C MET A 221 -17.16 15.27 0.01
N LEU A 222 -16.64 14.27 0.74
CA LEU A 222 -16.86 12.86 0.38
C LEU A 222 -18.33 12.46 0.52
N SER A 223 -19.01 12.94 1.56
CA SER A 223 -20.47 12.74 1.71
C SER A 223 -21.26 13.28 0.52
N MET A 224 -20.92 14.48 0.07
CA MET A 224 -21.57 15.08 -1.10
C MET A 224 -21.23 14.37 -2.39
N GLY A 225 -19.96 14.00 -2.60
CA GLY A 225 -19.51 13.22 -3.76
C GLY A 225 -20.24 11.87 -3.87
N THR A 226 -20.39 11.18 -2.75
CA THR A 226 -21.16 9.93 -2.64
C THR A 226 -22.63 10.14 -2.95
N LEU A 227 -23.27 11.16 -2.39
CA LEU A 227 -24.69 11.46 -2.66
C LEU A 227 -24.98 11.84 -4.12
N LEU A 228 -24.02 12.46 -4.77
CA LEU A 228 -24.13 12.88 -6.18
C LEU A 228 -23.72 11.79 -7.16
N GLY A 229 -23.23 10.62 -6.66
CA GLY A 229 -22.77 9.53 -7.51
C GLY A 229 -21.48 9.86 -8.28
N VAL A 230 -20.70 10.81 -7.82
CA VAL A 230 -19.38 11.16 -8.38
C VAL A 230 -18.35 10.14 -7.92
N VAL A 231 -18.38 9.81 -6.64
CA VAL A 231 -17.58 8.72 -6.06
C VAL A 231 -18.39 7.43 -6.17
N ASP A 232 -17.83 6.42 -6.81
CA ASP A 232 -18.48 5.10 -6.90
C ASP A 232 -18.43 4.40 -5.55
N SER A 233 -19.54 4.43 -4.85
CA SER A 233 -19.69 3.84 -3.53
C SER A 233 -21.12 3.37 -3.31
N SER A 234 -21.29 2.38 -2.43
CA SER A 234 -22.59 1.87 -2.03
C SER A 234 -22.94 2.36 -0.61
N PRO A 235 -23.38 3.62 -0.44
CA PRO A 235 -23.61 4.18 0.89
C PRO A 235 -24.80 3.55 1.59
N LYS A 236 -24.70 3.39 2.91
CA LYS A 236 -25.81 3.08 3.79
C LYS A 236 -26.29 4.35 4.49
N PHE A 237 -27.61 4.52 4.58
CA PHE A 237 -28.24 5.67 5.25
C PHE A 237 -28.73 5.28 6.63
N HIS A 238 -28.37 6.06 7.64
CA HIS A 238 -28.71 5.86 9.03
C HIS A 238 -29.52 7.03 9.59
N LEU A 239 -30.28 6.77 10.66
CA LEU A 239 -31.08 7.79 11.35
C LEU A 239 -30.27 8.60 12.38
N THR A 240 -29.05 8.16 12.70
CA THR A 240 -28.14 8.81 13.65
C THR A 240 -26.84 9.21 12.97
N PRO A 241 -26.20 10.32 13.38
CA PRO A 241 -24.90 10.71 12.84
C PRO A 241 -23.80 9.63 13.09
N PRO A 242 -22.85 9.50 12.15
CA PRO A 242 -22.90 10.03 10.81
C PRO A 242 -24.01 9.35 9.98
N PHE A 243 -24.83 10.20 9.30
CA PHE A 243 -26.03 9.72 8.59
C PHE A 243 -25.73 8.88 7.34
N ILE A 244 -24.54 9.07 6.78
CA ILE A 244 -24.03 8.31 5.62
C ILE A 244 -22.87 7.45 6.13
N ARG A 245 -22.95 6.18 5.80
CA ARG A 245 -21.89 5.22 6.15
C ARG A 245 -21.47 4.46 4.92
N TYR A 246 -20.22 4.07 4.93
CA TYR A 246 -19.57 3.28 3.91
C TYR A 246 -19.43 1.84 4.42
N LEU A 247 -19.79 0.87 3.59
CA LEU A 247 -19.54 -0.54 3.90
C LEU A 247 -18.26 -0.97 3.21
N SER A 248 -17.31 -1.40 3.97
CA SER A 248 -16.01 -1.88 3.48
C SER A 248 -15.64 -3.21 4.13
N GLU A 249 -14.43 -3.70 3.89
CA GLU A 249 -14.00 -5.00 4.39
C GLU A 249 -12.52 -4.99 4.78
N VAL A 250 -12.20 -5.63 5.89
CA VAL A 250 -10.83 -5.99 6.28
C VAL A 250 -10.66 -7.48 6.06
N ALA A 251 -9.61 -7.88 5.35
CA ALA A 251 -9.33 -9.27 5.02
C ALA A 251 -8.04 -9.78 5.67
N PHE A 252 -7.98 -11.07 5.92
CA PHE A 252 -6.84 -11.74 6.52
C PHE A 252 -6.59 -13.09 5.83
N ILE A 253 -5.37 -13.29 5.36
CA ILE A 253 -4.92 -14.55 4.77
C ILE A 253 -3.75 -15.05 5.59
N GLN A 254 -3.83 -16.27 6.10
CA GLN A 254 -2.66 -17.00 6.57
C GLN A 254 -2.12 -17.85 5.40
N LEU A 255 -0.85 -17.73 5.14
CA LEU A 255 -0.14 -18.49 4.12
C LEU A 255 1.11 -19.10 4.75
N GLY A 256 0.96 -20.31 5.29
CA GLY A 256 1.98 -20.95 6.09
C GLY A 256 2.40 -20.10 7.30
N ASP A 257 3.70 -19.80 7.37
CA ASP A 257 4.28 -18.94 8.42
C ASP A 257 4.12 -17.43 8.15
N ALA A 258 3.58 -17.04 6.99
CA ALA A 258 3.31 -15.65 6.64
C ALA A 258 1.82 -15.30 6.80
N THR A 259 1.54 -14.01 6.99
CA THR A 259 0.18 -13.47 6.97
C THR A 259 0.08 -12.27 6.06
N ILE A 260 -1.05 -12.12 5.39
CA ILE A 260 -1.39 -10.98 4.55
C ILE A 260 -2.66 -10.36 5.13
N THR A 261 -2.58 -9.10 5.53
CA THR A 261 -3.71 -8.34 6.07
C THR A 261 -4.11 -7.27 5.07
N GLY A 262 -5.31 -7.39 4.50
CA GLY A 262 -5.88 -6.42 3.58
C GLY A 262 -6.55 -5.28 4.33
N ILE A 263 -6.09 -4.04 4.10
CA ILE A 263 -6.59 -2.80 4.68
C ILE A 263 -7.26 -1.98 3.58
N PRO A 264 -8.50 -1.53 3.75
CA PRO A 264 -9.27 -0.91 2.66
C PRO A 264 -8.90 0.54 2.35
N GLY A 265 -7.81 1.04 2.85
CA GLY A 265 -7.35 2.42 2.64
C GLY A 265 -5.86 2.58 2.89
N GLU A 266 -5.42 3.81 3.07
CA GLU A 266 -4.03 4.20 3.25
C GLU A 266 -3.70 4.30 4.75
N LEU A 267 -3.25 3.16 5.32
CA LEU A 267 -2.93 3.07 6.74
C LEU A 267 -1.68 3.86 7.08
N TYR A 268 -1.77 4.70 8.10
CA TYR A 268 -0.61 5.38 8.68
C TYR A 268 0.35 4.38 9.31
N PRO A 269 1.67 4.44 9.01
CA PRO A 269 2.64 3.46 9.47
C PRO A 269 2.68 3.30 10.99
N GLU A 270 2.46 4.35 11.77
CA GLU A 270 2.47 4.31 13.23
C GLU A 270 1.37 3.41 13.81
N ILE A 271 0.25 3.21 13.11
CA ILE A 271 -0.78 2.24 13.50
C ILE A 271 -0.23 0.81 13.35
N ALA A 272 0.58 0.59 12.33
CA ALA A 272 1.17 -0.71 12.05
C ALA A 272 2.36 -1.05 12.92
N VAL A 273 3.32 -0.11 13.09
CA VAL A 273 4.62 -0.36 13.72
C VAL A 273 4.81 0.34 15.05
N GLY A 274 3.90 1.24 15.44
CA GLY A 274 3.97 2.06 16.64
C GLY A 274 4.55 3.44 16.36
N GLY A 275 4.42 4.33 17.34
CA GLY A 275 4.89 5.71 17.23
C GLY A 275 3.76 6.73 17.21
N ILE A 276 2.50 6.31 17.41
CA ILE A 276 1.37 7.22 17.54
C ILE A 276 1.60 8.18 18.71
N GLU A 277 1.36 9.47 18.46
CA GLU A 277 1.50 10.54 19.44
C GLU A 277 0.13 11.15 19.82
N SER A 278 0.16 12.03 20.81
CA SER A 278 -0.95 12.91 21.17
C SER A 278 -0.46 14.36 21.15
N PRO A 279 -0.22 14.91 19.94
CA PRO A 279 0.41 16.22 19.83
C PRO A 279 -0.49 17.32 20.35
N LYS A 280 0.13 18.36 20.91
CA LYS A 280 -0.59 19.58 21.29
C LYS A 280 -1.12 20.25 20.01
N GLY A 281 -2.37 20.63 20.03
CA GLY A 281 -3.05 21.24 18.89
C GLY A 281 -4.00 20.30 18.17
N ALA A 282 -3.83 18.98 18.31
CA ALA A 282 -4.77 18.03 17.74
C ALA A 282 -6.21 18.28 18.17
N ASP A 283 -7.17 18.05 17.26
CA ASP A 283 -8.59 18.27 17.49
C ASP A 283 -9.15 17.47 18.67
N PHE A 284 -8.53 16.30 18.92
CA PHE A 284 -8.87 15.43 20.04
C PHE A 284 -7.70 15.37 21.02
N ALA A 285 -7.89 15.93 22.23
CA ALA A 285 -6.92 15.82 23.32
C ALA A 285 -7.09 14.46 24.04
N ILE A 286 -6.75 13.37 23.37
CA ILE A 286 -6.90 11.99 23.85
C ILE A 286 -5.60 11.22 23.76
N GLU A 287 -5.46 10.17 24.55
CA GLU A 287 -4.40 9.18 24.38
C GLU A 287 -4.62 8.37 23.09
N PRO A 288 -3.54 7.84 22.49
CA PRO A 288 -3.64 6.97 21.32
C PRO A 288 -4.62 5.81 21.51
N GLN A 289 -5.52 5.61 20.56
CA GLN A 289 -6.54 4.55 20.61
C GLN A 289 -6.13 3.31 19.82
N GLU A 290 -5.31 3.48 18.79
CA GLU A 290 -4.86 2.43 17.89
C GLU A 290 -3.61 1.74 18.44
N VAL A 291 -3.74 1.25 19.67
CA VAL A 291 -2.69 0.53 20.42
C VAL A 291 -3.23 -0.79 20.95
N PRO A 292 -2.38 -1.84 21.00
CA PRO A 292 -0.97 -1.90 20.58
C PRO A 292 -0.82 -1.88 19.06
N PRO A 293 0.41 -1.61 18.52
CA PRO A 293 0.66 -1.62 17.08
C PRO A 293 0.26 -2.94 16.43
N LEU A 294 -0.41 -2.87 15.27
CA LEU A 294 -1.04 -4.03 14.63
C LEU A 294 -0.05 -5.15 14.31
N ARG A 295 1.13 -4.82 13.79
CA ARG A 295 2.10 -5.82 13.34
C ARG A 295 2.52 -6.80 14.44
N GLY A 296 2.61 -6.34 15.68
CA GLY A 296 2.92 -7.18 16.83
C GLY A 296 1.78 -8.09 17.28
N GLN A 297 0.57 -7.89 16.79
CA GLN A 297 -0.63 -8.66 17.16
C GLN A 297 -0.98 -9.74 16.12
N LEU A 298 -0.46 -9.58 14.90
CA LEU A 298 -0.72 -10.52 13.82
C LEU A 298 0.05 -11.83 14.04
N PRO A 299 -0.57 -12.99 13.78
CA PRO A 299 0.12 -14.28 13.81
C PRO A 299 1.12 -14.41 12.66
N GLY A 300 1.97 -15.44 12.74
CA GLY A 300 2.98 -15.72 11.72
C GLY A 300 4.33 -15.05 11.99
N LYS A 301 5.33 -15.42 11.20
CA LYS A 301 6.71 -14.93 11.31
C LYS A 301 6.98 -13.71 10.43
N LEU A 302 6.19 -13.54 9.36
CA LEU A 302 6.25 -12.40 8.45
C LEU A 302 4.83 -11.89 8.17
N ASN A 303 4.60 -10.61 8.43
CA ASN A 303 3.29 -9.99 8.26
C ASN A 303 3.36 -8.94 7.15
N LEU A 304 2.63 -9.21 6.06
CA LEU A 304 2.44 -8.28 4.96
C LEU A 304 1.13 -7.52 5.19
N MET A 305 1.22 -6.21 5.41
CA MET A 305 0.05 -5.34 5.46
C MET A 305 -0.14 -4.72 4.09
N VAL A 306 -1.29 -4.96 3.48
CA VAL A 306 -1.59 -4.57 2.10
C VAL A 306 -2.67 -3.51 2.14
N ASN A 307 -2.30 -2.29 1.81
CA ASN A 307 -3.20 -1.15 1.74
C ASN A 307 -4.02 -1.16 0.45
N LEU A 308 -5.13 -0.41 0.42
CA LEU A 308 -6.04 -0.33 -0.72
C LEU A 308 -6.51 -1.72 -1.18
N ALA A 309 -6.73 -2.61 -0.23
CA ALA A 309 -7.22 -3.96 -0.47
C ALA A 309 -8.73 -4.00 -0.25
N ASN A 310 -9.46 -4.53 -1.23
CA ASN A 310 -10.92 -4.62 -1.31
C ASN A 310 -11.63 -3.27 -1.48
N ASP A 311 -10.96 -2.14 -1.11
CA ASP A 311 -11.53 -0.80 -1.20
C ASP A 311 -10.46 0.29 -1.20
N ALA A 312 -10.88 1.56 -1.36
CA ALA A 312 -10.04 2.77 -1.35
C ALA A 312 -10.72 3.89 -0.56
N ILE A 313 -10.78 3.76 0.77
CA ILE A 313 -11.49 4.69 1.67
C ILE A 313 -10.68 5.95 2.03
N GLY A 314 -9.53 6.16 1.41
CA GLY A 314 -8.62 7.26 1.73
C GLY A 314 -7.75 6.99 2.96
N TYR A 315 -7.22 8.06 3.54
CA TYR A 315 -6.29 7.98 4.66
C TYR A 315 -6.94 7.49 5.95
N ILE A 316 -6.24 6.57 6.65
CA ILE A 316 -6.61 6.02 7.95
C ILE A 316 -5.65 6.60 8.98
N ILE A 317 -6.05 7.74 9.56
CA ILE A 317 -5.24 8.60 10.43
C ILE A 317 -5.52 8.26 11.89
N PRO A 318 -4.49 8.10 12.76
CA PRO A 318 -4.70 7.93 14.20
C PRO A 318 -5.58 9.05 14.78
N LYS A 319 -6.59 8.69 15.57
CA LYS A 319 -7.54 9.68 16.08
C LYS A 319 -6.91 10.74 16.97
N SER A 320 -5.87 10.40 17.71
CA SER A 320 -5.13 11.35 18.56
C SER A 320 -4.28 12.35 17.77
N GLU A 321 -4.04 12.09 16.49
CA GLU A 321 -3.27 12.94 15.58
C GLU A 321 -4.14 13.66 14.54
N TRP A 322 -5.46 13.53 14.63
CA TRP A 322 -6.41 14.20 13.76
C TRP A 322 -6.36 15.70 13.94
N ASP A 323 -6.22 16.46 12.83
CA ASP A 323 -5.88 17.88 12.85
C ASP A 323 -6.53 18.65 11.69
N LYS A 324 -7.82 18.89 11.81
CA LYS A 324 -8.61 19.61 10.80
C LYS A 324 -8.82 21.08 11.12
N ASP A 325 -8.76 21.45 12.41
CA ASP A 325 -9.07 22.79 12.91
C ASP A 325 -7.84 23.41 13.60
N ALA A 326 -7.51 24.66 13.25
CA ALA A 326 -6.42 25.39 13.92
C ALA A 326 -6.66 25.55 15.43
N PRO A 327 -5.61 25.55 16.27
CA PRO A 327 -4.19 25.59 15.93
C PRO A 327 -3.64 24.22 15.49
N TRP A 328 -2.85 24.23 14.43
CA TRP A 328 -2.30 23.00 13.85
C TRP A 328 -1.28 22.31 14.77
N ILE A 329 -1.22 20.98 14.68
CA ILE A 329 -0.23 20.17 15.42
C ILE A 329 1.20 20.58 15.06
N TYR A 330 2.13 20.38 16.01
CA TYR A 330 3.55 20.70 15.87
C TYR A 330 3.87 22.15 15.51
N ASP A 331 2.94 23.09 15.85
CA ASP A 331 3.04 24.52 15.53
C ASP A 331 3.22 24.79 14.02
N GLU A 332 2.64 23.94 13.16
CA GLU A 332 2.61 24.16 11.72
C GLU A 332 1.80 25.43 11.37
N SER A 333 2.11 26.05 10.24
CA SER A 333 1.49 27.30 9.82
C SER A 333 0.20 27.15 9.00
N GLU A 334 -0.09 25.93 8.56
CA GLU A 334 -1.21 25.59 7.69
C GLU A 334 -1.76 24.19 7.99
N GLU A 335 -2.89 23.86 7.41
CA GLU A 335 -3.58 22.58 7.54
C GLU A 335 -2.66 21.41 7.22
N THR A 336 -2.74 20.37 8.06
CA THR A 336 -1.99 19.13 7.84
C THR A 336 -2.59 18.32 6.70
N TYR A 337 -1.73 17.53 6.03
CA TYR A 337 -2.14 16.72 4.91
C TYR A 337 -2.81 15.41 5.37
N GLY A 338 -3.93 15.06 4.75
CA GLY A 338 -4.59 13.75 4.90
C GLY A 338 -6.06 13.84 5.26
N GLU A 339 -6.47 14.72 6.14
CA GLU A 339 -7.85 14.82 6.66
C GLU A 339 -8.88 15.09 5.56
N VAL A 340 -8.52 15.88 4.56
CA VAL A 340 -9.41 16.23 3.43
C VAL A 340 -9.76 15.02 2.53
N VAL A 341 -8.95 13.96 2.56
CA VAL A 341 -9.15 12.72 1.80
C VAL A 341 -9.33 11.52 2.71
N SER A 342 -9.79 11.72 3.93
CA SER A 342 -10.17 10.68 4.91
C SER A 342 -11.68 10.67 5.14
N LEU A 343 -12.24 9.51 5.48
CA LEU A 343 -13.67 9.41 5.87
C LEU A 343 -13.96 10.15 7.17
N GLY A 344 -13.02 10.16 8.11
CA GLY A 344 -13.17 10.82 9.40
C GLY A 344 -12.34 10.22 10.53
N PRO A 345 -12.30 10.90 11.71
CA PRO A 345 -11.42 10.55 12.82
C PRO A 345 -11.74 9.19 13.48
N ASN A 346 -12.92 8.63 13.24
CA ASN A 346 -13.31 7.34 13.79
C ASN A 346 -12.93 6.14 12.90
N THR A 347 -12.38 6.38 11.71
CA THR A 347 -11.99 5.34 10.77
C THR A 347 -10.86 4.46 11.33
N ALA A 348 -9.78 5.06 11.82
CA ALA A 348 -8.62 4.33 12.33
C ALA A 348 -8.94 3.44 13.55
N PRO A 349 -9.64 3.91 14.60
CA PRO A 349 -10.02 3.05 15.72
C PRO A 349 -10.85 1.84 15.30
N ILE A 350 -11.79 2.00 14.35
CA ILE A 350 -12.64 0.92 13.87
C ILE A 350 -11.81 -0.12 13.09
N ILE A 351 -10.99 0.32 12.15
CA ILE A 351 -10.12 -0.56 11.36
C ILE A 351 -9.14 -1.29 12.27
N HIS A 352 -8.48 -0.59 13.19
CA HIS A 352 -7.55 -1.19 14.15
C HIS A 352 -8.21 -2.32 14.96
N GLN A 353 -9.38 -2.05 15.55
CA GLN A 353 -10.12 -3.04 16.34
C GLN A 353 -10.56 -4.25 15.48
N THR A 354 -10.95 -4.01 14.23
CA THR A 354 -11.34 -5.05 13.30
C THR A 354 -10.18 -5.98 12.95
N VAL A 355 -9.00 -5.41 12.68
CA VAL A 355 -7.78 -6.19 12.41
C VAL A 355 -7.40 -7.04 13.63
N ILE A 356 -7.43 -6.47 14.84
CA ILE A 356 -7.15 -7.21 16.08
C ILE A 356 -8.13 -8.39 16.23
N LYS A 357 -9.42 -8.14 16.04
CA LYS A 357 -10.44 -9.18 16.13
C LYS A 357 -10.20 -10.31 15.13
N LEU A 358 -9.93 -9.99 13.86
CA LEU A 358 -9.59 -10.99 12.84
C LEU A 358 -8.35 -11.81 13.21
N ALA A 359 -7.31 -11.15 13.72
CA ALA A 359 -6.07 -11.80 14.15
C ALA A 359 -6.33 -12.76 15.34
N GLU A 360 -7.23 -12.41 16.25
CA GLU A 360 -7.62 -13.26 17.38
C GLU A 360 -8.44 -14.48 16.93
N GLU A 361 -9.42 -14.28 16.04
CA GLU A 361 -10.26 -15.34 15.48
C GLU A 361 -9.50 -16.31 14.58
N SER A 362 -8.35 -15.88 14.03
CA SER A 362 -7.48 -16.70 13.17
C SER A 362 -6.41 -17.48 13.92
N LYS A 363 -6.34 -17.36 15.25
CA LYS A 363 -5.45 -18.19 16.08
C LYS A 363 -6.01 -19.60 16.15
N PRO A 364 -5.15 -20.64 15.94
CA PRO A 364 -5.57 -22.04 15.94
C PRO A 364 -6.10 -22.52 17.28
#